data_3dd14541b7a4e62844ae24029a1bd201
#
_entry.id   3dd14541b7a4e62844ae24029a1bd201
#
_cell.length_a   1.000
_cell.length_b   1.000
_cell.length_c   1.000
_cell.angle_alpha   90.00
_cell.angle_beta   90.00
_cell.angle_gamma   90.00
#
_symmetry.space_group_name_H-M   'P 1'
#
loop_
_entity.id
_entity.type
_entity.pdbx_description
1 polymer ?
#
loop_
_entity_poly.entity_id
_entity_poly.type
_entity_poly.pdbx_seq_one_letter_code
_entity_poly.pdbx_strand_id
1 'polypeptide(L)'
;QYAKEFRNKKDALSQMQIALPAGKMIKLEDIAEISEESSSPTIYRENQQRFVSIGCSLSDLDLSAATAKINEIIEDTPVPSEYQIILGGTAADQEEAFFYLALAFLAAVLLVYMIMASQFESLVDPLIIMFTVPLSIIGVFLFLLITGTSINVMSLVGLVMLVGIAVNNGIVLV
;
A
#
# COMPACT_ATOMS: atom_id res chain seq x y z
N GLN A 1 -30.10 -34.85 -11.87
CA GLN A 1 -29.15 -34.29 -10.86
C GLN A 1 -29.03 -35.29 -9.71
N TYR A 2 -27.82 -35.68 -9.37
CA TYR A 2 -27.56 -36.52 -8.20
C TYR A 2 -27.84 -35.75 -6.91
N ALA A 3 -28.30 -36.44 -5.87
CA ALA A 3 -28.58 -35.87 -4.57
C ALA A 3 -27.33 -35.23 -3.96
N LYS A 4 -27.52 -34.14 -3.17
CA LYS A 4 -26.41 -33.35 -2.60
C LYS A 4 -25.39 -34.16 -1.79
N GLU A 5 -25.86 -35.28 -1.20
CA GLU A 5 -25.03 -36.19 -0.37
C GLU A 5 -23.95 -36.92 -1.14
N PHE A 6 -24.15 -37.14 -2.45
CA PHE A 6 -23.23 -37.87 -3.33
C PHE A 6 -22.25 -36.95 -4.08
N ARG A 7 -22.46 -35.62 -4.08
CA ARG A 7 -21.62 -34.67 -4.84
C ARG A 7 -20.30 -34.28 -4.15
N ASN A 8 -20.19 -34.49 -2.84
CA ASN A 8 -19.07 -33.95 -2.06
C ASN A 8 -18.08 -35.02 -1.55
N LYS A 9 -18.18 -36.25 -2.02
CA LYS A 9 -17.25 -37.32 -1.63
C LYS A 9 -16.54 -37.88 -2.86
N LYS A 10 -15.19 -37.95 -2.81
CA LYS A 10 -14.36 -38.52 -3.86
C LYS A 10 -14.81 -39.93 -4.25
N ASP A 11 -15.09 -40.76 -3.24
CA ASP A 11 -15.52 -42.16 -3.42
C ASP A 11 -16.88 -42.26 -4.15
N ALA A 12 -17.77 -41.31 -3.97
CA ALA A 12 -19.06 -41.28 -4.65
C ALA A 12 -18.91 -40.88 -6.14
N LEU A 13 -17.94 -40.03 -6.45
CA LEU A 13 -17.60 -39.68 -7.83
C LEU A 13 -16.92 -40.84 -8.54
N SER A 14 -16.01 -41.59 -7.90
CA SER A 14 -15.32 -42.75 -8.45
C SER A 14 -16.30 -43.85 -8.89
N GLN A 15 -17.35 -44.06 -8.12
CA GLN A 15 -18.37 -45.09 -8.40
C GLN A 15 -19.48 -44.63 -9.36
N MET A 16 -19.42 -43.39 -9.85
CA MET A 16 -20.41 -42.88 -10.79
C MET A 16 -20.42 -43.71 -12.09
N GLN A 17 -21.62 -44.22 -12.48
CA GLN A 17 -21.79 -45.02 -13.68
C GLN A 17 -22.07 -44.14 -14.87
N ILE A 18 -21.30 -44.35 -15.94
CA ILE A 18 -21.47 -43.66 -17.25
C ILE A 18 -21.99 -44.68 -18.25
N ALA A 19 -23.10 -44.34 -18.92
CA ALA A 19 -23.67 -45.16 -19.99
C ALA A 19 -22.91 -44.92 -21.28
N LEU A 20 -22.38 -45.97 -21.87
CA LEU A 20 -21.79 -45.94 -23.21
C LEU A 20 -22.84 -46.11 -24.29
N PRO A 21 -22.56 -45.65 -25.54
CA PRO A 21 -23.47 -45.80 -26.67
C PRO A 21 -23.91 -47.23 -26.96
N ALA A 22 -23.17 -48.25 -26.50
CA ALA A 22 -23.47 -49.68 -26.60
C ALA A 22 -24.35 -50.25 -25.47
N GLY A 23 -24.90 -49.41 -24.60
CA GLY A 23 -25.74 -49.83 -23.48
C GLY A 23 -24.96 -50.43 -22.29
N LYS A 24 -23.64 -50.42 -22.30
CA LYS A 24 -22.79 -50.89 -21.20
C LYS A 24 -22.52 -49.76 -20.20
N MET A 25 -22.68 -50.04 -18.91
CA MET A 25 -22.37 -49.14 -17.84
C MET A 25 -20.92 -49.35 -17.39
N ILE A 26 -20.13 -48.28 -17.32
CA ILE A 26 -18.75 -48.31 -16.85
C ILE A 26 -18.63 -47.31 -15.69
N LYS A 27 -17.83 -47.60 -14.67
CA LYS A 27 -17.54 -46.69 -13.57
C LYS A 27 -16.55 -45.61 -14.02
N LEU A 28 -16.69 -44.42 -13.45
CA LEU A 28 -15.78 -43.29 -13.75
C LEU A 28 -14.31 -43.63 -13.38
N GLU A 29 -14.08 -44.38 -12.33
CA GLU A 29 -12.74 -44.83 -11.91
C GLU A 29 -12.03 -45.71 -12.96
N ASP A 30 -12.76 -46.40 -13.82
CA ASP A 30 -12.21 -47.25 -14.88
C ASP A 30 -11.70 -46.45 -16.10
N ILE A 31 -12.12 -45.17 -16.21
CA ILE A 31 -11.87 -44.33 -17.40
C ILE A 31 -11.00 -43.11 -17.03
N ALA A 32 -11.05 -42.63 -15.79
CA ALA A 32 -10.40 -41.40 -15.38
C ALA A 32 -9.81 -41.52 -13.95
N GLU A 33 -8.64 -40.97 -13.76
CA GLU A 33 -8.05 -40.80 -12.46
C GLU A 33 -8.62 -39.54 -11.78
N ILE A 34 -9.20 -39.70 -10.60
CA ILE A 34 -9.80 -38.60 -9.86
C ILE A 34 -8.80 -38.11 -8.81
N SER A 35 -8.23 -36.93 -9.02
CA SER A 35 -7.39 -36.24 -8.06
C SER A 35 -8.16 -35.11 -7.38
N GLU A 36 -7.87 -34.87 -6.12
CA GLU A 36 -8.39 -33.73 -5.37
C GLU A 36 -7.33 -32.63 -5.38
N GLU A 37 -7.65 -31.52 -6.02
CA GLU A 37 -6.78 -30.37 -6.09
C GLU A 37 -7.42 -29.17 -5.38
N SER A 38 -6.60 -28.47 -4.60
CA SER A 38 -7.03 -27.22 -3.99
C SER A 38 -7.00 -26.10 -5.02
N SER A 39 -8.14 -25.55 -5.34
CA SER A 39 -8.27 -24.42 -6.25
C SER A 39 -8.83 -23.20 -5.53
N SER A 40 -8.30 -22.02 -5.83
CA SER A 40 -8.88 -20.78 -5.32
C SER A 40 -10.28 -20.56 -5.90
N PRO A 41 -11.31 -20.40 -5.07
CA PRO A 41 -12.69 -20.24 -5.51
C PRO A 41 -12.93 -18.92 -6.24
N THR A 42 -12.06 -17.94 -6.06
CA THR A 42 -12.16 -16.59 -6.64
C THR A 42 -10.90 -16.26 -7.40
N ILE A 43 -11.06 -15.89 -8.65
CA ILE A 43 -9.98 -15.43 -9.52
C ILE A 43 -10.06 -13.91 -9.59
N TYR A 44 -9.10 -13.23 -8.97
CA TYR A 44 -8.98 -11.78 -9.05
C TYR A 44 -8.25 -11.38 -10.33
N ARG A 45 -8.71 -10.29 -10.93
CA ARG A 45 -8.10 -9.69 -12.12
C ARG A 45 -8.02 -8.19 -11.96
N GLU A 46 -6.87 -7.66 -12.31
CA GLU A 46 -6.59 -6.24 -12.42
C GLU A 46 -5.97 -5.97 -13.78
N ASN A 47 -6.43 -4.97 -14.50
CA ASN A 47 -5.98 -4.64 -15.86
C ASN A 47 -5.98 -5.86 -16.81
N GLN A 48 -7.01 -6.73 -16.71
CA GLN A 48 -7.17 -7.97 -17.48
C GLN A 48 -6.16 -9.09 -17.16
N GLN A 49 -5.22 -8.87 -16.26
CA GLN A 49 -4.26 -9.87 -15.76
C GLN A 49 -4.76 -10.50 -14.47
N ARG A 50 -4.43 -11.78 -14.27
CA ARG A 50 -4.71 -12.46 -13.00
C ARG A 50 -3.70 -12.02 -11.96
N PHE A 51 -4.16 -11.76 -10.74
CA PHE A 51 -3.28 -11.49 -9.62
C PHE A 51 -3.64 -12.29 -8.38
N VAL A 52 -2.67 -12.48 -7.53
CA VAL A 52 -2.81 -13.08 -6.19
C VAL A 52 -2.32 -12.04 -5.20
N SER A 53 -3.16 -11.70 -4.24
CA SER A 53 -2.80 -10.78 -3.17
C SER A 53 -2.30 -11.56 -1.96
N ILE A 54 -1.10 -11.24 -1.51
CA ILE A 54 -0.51 -11.76 -0.27
C ILE A 54 -0.51 -10.60 0.73
N GLY A 55 -1.37 -10.71 1.75
CA GLY A 55 -1.45 -9.72 2.83
C GLY A 55 -0.66 -10.17 4.06
N CYS A 56 0.10 -9.25 4.65
CA CYS A 56 0.75 -9.45 5.93
C CYS A 56 0.36 -8.35 6.91
N SER A 57 0.21 -8.71 8.17
CA SER A 57 0.02 -7.76 9.26
C SER A 57 1.36 -7.49 9.93
N LEU A 58 1.66 -6.23 10.19
CA LEU A 58 2.87 -5.84 10.89
C LEU A 58 2.65 -5.92 12.39
N SER A 59 3.60 -6.50 13.12
CA SER A 59 3.68 -6.51 14.57
C SER A 59 5.06 -5.99 14.97
N ASP A 60 5.09 -4.91 15.74
CA ASP A 60 6.29 -4.25 16.27
C ASP A 60 7.31 -3.77 15.20
N LEU A 61 6.90 -3.70 13.94
CA LEU A 61 7.72 -3.19 12.86
C LEU A 61 7.02 -2.01 12.18
N ASP A 62 7.79 -0.97 11.89
CA ASP A 62 7.28 0.15 11.12
C ASP A 62 7.08 -0.21 9.64
N LEU A 63 6.10 0.44 9.00
CA LEU A 63 5.75 0.17 7.60
C LEU A 63 6.93 0.42 6.66
N SER A 64 7.71 1.48 6.89
CA SER A 64 8.89 1.80 6.06
C SER A 64 9.98 0.73 6.17
N ALA A 65 10.25 0.24 7.38
CA ALA A 65 11.23 -0.82 7.62
C ALA A 65 10.74 -2.18 7.05
N ALA A 66 9.44 -2.45 7.14
CA ALA A 66 8.85 -3.64 6.55
C ALA A 66 8.93 -3.60 5.02
N THR A 67 8.60 -2.45 4.41
CA THR A 67 8.69 -2.23 2.97
C THR A 67 10.12 -2.42 2.44
N ALA A 68 11.11 -1.89 3.15
CA ALA A 68 12.52 -2.07 2.78
C ALA A 68 12.94 -3.54 2.78
N LYS A 69 12.55 -4.31 3.81
CA LYS A 69 12.81 -5.76 3.87
C LYS A 69 12.08 -6.55 2.79
N ILE A 70 10.85 -6.17 2.47
CA ILE A 70 10.08 -6.84 1.40
C ILE A 70 10.74 -6.59 0.05
N ASN A 71 11.18 -5.36 -0.22
CA ASN A 71 11.89 -5.03 -1.46
C ASN A 71 13.19 -5.82 -1.59
N GLU A 72 13.98 -5.94 -0.52
CA GLU A 72 15.18 -6.77 -0.49
C GLU A 72 14.86 -8.24 -0.83
N ILE A 73 13.80 -8.81 -0.25
CA ILE A 73 13.36 -10.19 -0.55
C ILE A 73 12.89 -10.32 -2.01
N ILE A 74 12.22 -9.32 -2.54
CA ILE A 74 11.74 -9.34 -3.93
C ILE A 74 12.92 -9.33 -4.90
N GLU A 75 13.96 -8.50 -4.64
CA GLU A 75 15.16 -8.44 -5.46
C GLU A 75 15.96 -9.76 -5.44
N ASP A 76 16.01 -10.43 -4.29
CA ASP A 76 16.71 -11.72 -4.14
C ASP A 76 15.91 -12.93 -4.68
N THR A 77 14.61 -12.75 -4.96
CA THR A 77 13.75 -13.85 -5.39
C THR A 77 13.74 -13.97 -6.92
N PRO A 78 14.24 -15.07 -7.50
CA PRO A 78 14.18 -15.27 -8.94
C PRO A 78 12.72 -15.49 -9.39
N VAL A 79 12.14 -14.48 -10.00
CA VAL A 79 10.77 -14.54 -10.53
C VAL A 79 10.82 -14.80 -12.04
N PRO A 80 10.07 -15.78 -12.58
CA PRO A 80 9.96 -15.98 -14.01
C PRO A 80 9.44 -14.71 -14.69
N SER A 81 9.89 -14.43 -15.92
CA SER A 81 9.57 -13.20 -16.67
C SER A 81 8.08 -12.98 -16.95
N GLU A 82 7.26 -14.00 -16.76
CA GLU A 82 5.79 -13.96 -16.92
C GLU A 82 5.07 -13.41 -15.68
N TYR A 83 5.77 -13.28 -14.54
CA TYR A 83 5.21 -12.81 -13.29
C TYR A 83 5.85 -11.50 -12.88
N GLN A 84 5.04 -10.62 -12.32
CA GLN A 84 5.49 -9.36 -11.73
C GLN A 84 5.02 -9.28 -10.28
N ILE A 85 5.94 -8.99 -9.37
CA ILE A 85 5.60 -8.72 -7.98
C ILE A 85 5.49 -7.20 -7.82
N ILE A 86 4.33 -6.75 -7.36
CA ILE A 86 4.06 -5.32 -7.14
C ILE A 86 3.72 -5.14 -5.66
N LEU A 87 4.41 -4.21 -5.03
CA LEU A 87 4.06 -3.78 -3.67
C LEU A 87 2.82 -2.89 -3.76
N GLY A 88 1.75 -3.29 -3.07
CA GLY A 88 0.47 -2.58 -3.08
C GLY A 88 -0.05 -2.28 -1.67
N GLY A 89 -1.28 -1.80 -1.62
CA GLY A 89 -1.96 -1.48 -0.36
C GLY A 89 -1.36 -0.28 0.36
N THR A 90 -1.35 -0.31 1.68
CA THR A 90 -0.92 0.83 2.52
C THR A 90 0.49 1.35 2.24
N ALA A 91 1.39 0.53 1.71
CA ALA A 91 2.74 0.97 1.35
C ALA A 91 2.73 1.86 0.11
N ALA A 92 2.00 1.47 -0.93
CA ALA A 92 1.85 2.28 -2.15
C ALA A 92 1.05 3.57 -1.86
N ASP A 93 -0.03 3.46 -1.07
CA ASP A 93 -0.83 4.62 -0.64
C ASP A 93 0.00 5.62 0.15
N GLN A 94 0.95 5.16 0.97
CA GLN A 94 1.85 6.01 1.73
C GLN A 94 2.83 6.77 0.83
N GLU A 95 3.41 6.12 -0.17
CA GLU A 95 4.32 6.76 -1.12
C GLU A 95 3.61 7.86 -1.92
N GLU A 96 2.41 7.55 -2.42
CA GLU A 96 1.57 8.52 -3.13
C GLU A 96 1.18 9.69 -2.22
N ALA A 97 0.78 9.42 -0.97
CA ALA A 97 0.44 10.45 0.00
C ALA A 97 1.64 11.36 0.32
N PHE A 98 2.85 10.82 0.42
CA PHE A 98 4.06 11.61 0.65
C PHE A 98 4.32 12.58 -0.50
N PHE A 99 4.17 12.15 -1.73
CA PHE A 99 4.35 12.99 -2.90
C PHE A 99 3.34 14.16 -2.91
N TYR A 100 2.05 13.87 -2.72
CA TYR A 100 1.03 14.92 -2.70
C TYR A 100 1.16 15.86 -1.50
N LEU A 101 1.55 15.35 -0.32
CA LEU A 101 1.79 16.21 0.84
C LEU A 101 2.99 17.10 0.65
N ALA A 102 4.07 16.62 0.03
CA ALA A 102 5.23 17.46 -0.30
C ALA A 102 4.87 18.57 -1.29
N LEU A 103 4.07 18.24 -2.31
CA LEU A 103 3.58 19.24 -3.27
C LEU A 103 2.67 20.28 -2.61
N ALA A 104 1.73 19.81 -1.78
CA ALA A 104 0.83 20.69 -1.02
C ALA A 104 1.60 21.60 -0.06
N PHE A 105 2.63 21.06 0.61
CA PHE A 105 3.51 21.82 1.48
C PHE A 105 4.25 22.92 0.73
N LEU A 106 4.84 22.61 -0.41
CA LEU A 106 5.53 23.60 -1.25
C LEU A 106 4.56 24.70 -1.72
N ALA A 107 3.37 24.31 -2.17
CA ALA A 107 2.35 25.26 -2.58
C ALA A 107 1.90 26.16 -1.41
N ALA A 108 1.71 25.60 -0.21
CA ALA A 108 1.36 26.36 0.99
C ALA A 108 2.44 27.37 1.36
N VAL A 109 3.72 26.96 1.33
CA VAL A 109 4.86 27.85 1.60
C VAL A 109 4.91 29.00 0.60
N LEU A 110 4.72 28.74 -0.70
CA LEU A 110 4.66 29.77 -1.73
C LEU A 110 3.49 30.74 -1.53
N LEU A 111 2.30 30.22 -1.25
CA LEU A 111 1.12 31.07 -1.03
C LEU A 111 1.29 31.96 0.20
N VAL A 112 1.80 31.41 1.31
CA VAL A 112 2.08 32.20 2.53
C VAL A 112 3.11 33.29 2.24
N TYR A 113 4.18 32.95 1.50
CA TYR A 113 5.17 33.95 1.10
C TYR A 113 4.54 35.07 0.26
N MET A 114 3.72 34.74 -0.73
CA MET A 114 3.04 35.75 -1.59
C MET A 114 2.12 36.65 -0.78
N ILE A 115 1.35 36.09 0.16
CA ILE A 115 0.46 36.85 1.02
C ILE A 115 1.25 37.79 1.91
N MET A 116 2.34 37.30 2.54
CA MET A 116 3.18 38.14 3.39
C MET A 116 3.90 39.24 2.59
N ALA A 117 4.41 38.91 1.39
CA ALA A 117 5.05 39.91 0.52
C ALA A 117 4.09 41.04 0.14
N SER A 118 2.82 40.73 -0.09
CA SER A 118 1.77 41.72 -0.34
C SER A 118 1.41 42.54 0.91
N GLN A 119 1.43 41.90 2.10
CA GLN A 119 1.06 42.53 3.36
C GLN A 119 2.14 43.48 3.89
N PHE A 120 3.42 43.11 3.73
CA PHE A 120 4.54 43.91 4.21
C PHE A 120 5.08 44.91 3.16
N GLU A 121 4.54 44.87 1.94
CA GLU A 121 5.04 45.68 0.80
C GLU A 121 6.58 45.51 0.60
N SER A 122 7.13 44.41 1.06
CA SER A 122 8.54 44.09 1.02
C SER A 122 8.72 42.62 0.62
N LEU A 123 9.77 42.32 -0.14
CA LEU A 123 10.12 40.92 -0.48
C LEU A 123 11.11 40.32 0.52
N VAL A 124 11.81 41.15 1.28
CA VAL A 124 12.87 40.70 2.17
C VAL A 124 12.31 40.27 3.53
N ASP A 125 11.40 41.05 4.09
CA ASP A 125 10.84 40.77 5.43
C ASP A 125 10.12 39.42 5.51
N PRO A 126 9.27 39.01 4.53
CA PRO A 126 8.69 37.68 4.48
C PRO A 126 9.75 36.58 4.40
N LEU A 127 10.86 36.80 3.69
CA LEU A 127 11.92 35.81 3.56
C LEU A 127 12.61 35.55 4.89
N ILE A 128 12.81 36.60 5.70
CA ILE A 128 13.37 36.49 7.05
C ILE A 128 12.43 35.67 7.96
N ILE A 129 11.12 35.95 7.90
CA ILE A 129 10.11 35.21 8.68
C ILE A 129 10.08 33.75 8.24
N MET A 130 10.12 33.51 6.94
CA MET A 130 10.11 32.14 6.38
C MET A 130 11.34 31.31 6.75
N PHE A 131 12.41 31.92 7.24
CA PHE A 131 13.55 31.19 7.77
C PHE A 131 13.20 30.35 9.01
N THR A 132 12.07 30.66 9.68
CA THR A 132 11.51 29.82 10.75
C THR A 132 11.04 28.45 10.27
N VAL A 133 10.67 28.31 8.98
CA VAL A 133 10.19 27.05 8.40
C VAL A 133 11.26 25.97 8.42
N PRO A 134 12.46 26.16 7.83
CA PRO A 134 13.51 25.15 7.93
C PRO A 134 13.92 24.85 9.38
N LEU A 135 13.89 25.83 10.25
CA LEU A 135 14.19 25.61 11.68
C LEU A 135 13.13 24.72 12.34
N SER A 136 11.86 24.91 12.00
CA SER A 136 10.76 24.05 12.49
C SER A 136 10.90 22.62 11.98
N ILE A 137 11.30 22.44 10.72
CA ILE A 137 11.56 21.12 10.13
C ILE A 137 12.67 20.40 10.89
N ILE A 138 13.79 21.08 11.16
CA ILE A 138 14.90 20.52 11.96
C ILE A 138 14.40 20.10 13.35
N GLY A 139 13.57 20.92 14.00
CA GLY A 139 12.98 20.60 15.31
C GLY A 139 12.14 19.33 15.29
N VAL A 140 11.30 19.15 14.25
CA VAL A 140 10.50 17.94 14.09
C VAL A 140 11.38 16.70 13.88
N PHE A 141 12.39 16.78 13.00
CA PHE A 141 13.30 15.66 12.78
C PHE A 141 14.07 15.26 14.04
N LEU A 142 14.57 16.24 14.81
CA LEU A 142 15.21 15.97 16.08
C LEU A 142 14.26 15.31 17.07
N PHE A 143 13.02 15.76 17.14
CA PHE A 143 12.02 15.17 18.04
C PHE A 143 11.69 13.72 17.63
N LEU A 144 11.48 13.45 16.35
CA LEU A 144 11.25 12.09 15.84
C LEU A 144 12.45 11.17 16.14
N LEU A 145 13.67 11.67 15.98
CA LEU A 145 14.89 10.92 16.28
C LEU A 145 15.00 10.57 17.78
N ILE A 146 14.68 11.52 18.67
CA ILE A 146 14.72 11.30 20.14
C ILE A 146 13.64 10.30 20.57
N THR A 147 12.44 10.38 19.97
CA THR A 147 11.31 9.49 20.31
C THR A 147 11.41 8.13 19.64
N GLY A 148 12.33 7.94 18.68
CA GLY A 148 12.48 6.71 17.91
C GLY A 148 11.27 6.41 17.01
N THR A 149 10.46 7.43 16.71
CA THR A 149 9.29 7.30 15.83
C THR A 149 9.67 7.55 14.38
N SER A 150 9.15 6.73 13.50
CA SER A 150 9.38 6.87 12.07
C SER A 150 8.53 7.97 11.43
N ILE A 151 9.00 8.46 10.29
CA ILE A 151 8.28 9.41 9.48
C ILE A 151 7.11 8.69 8.80
N ASN A 152 5.89 9.13 9.08
CA ASN A 152 4.67 8.63 8.48
C ASN A 152 3.78 9.79 8.00
N VAL A 153 2.68 9.47 7.32
CA VAL A 153 1.73 10.47 6.81
C VAL A 153 1.25 11.42 7.91
N MET A 154 0.98 10.90 9.12
CA MET A 154 0.52 11.71 10.25
C MET A 154 1.60 12.69 10.74
N SER A 155 2.87 12.28 10.75
CA SER A 155 3.98 13.18 11.13
C SER A 155 4.17 14.30 10.10
N LEU A 156 3.95 14.04 8.81
CA LEU A 156 4.00 15.07 7.76
C LEU A 156 2.83 16.06 7.87
N VAL A 157 1.62 15.58 8.13
CA VAL A 157 0.47 16.46 8.40
C VAL A 157 0.76 17.35 9.62
N GLY A 158 1.31 16.77 10.69
CA GLY A 158 1.75 17.53 11.87
C GLY A 158 2.80 18.59 11.54
N LEU A 159 3.75 18.27 10.67
CA LEU A 159 4.77 19.22 10.21
C LEU A 159 4.14 20.38 9.43
N VAL A 160 3.21 20.13 8.52
CA VAL A 160 2.50 21.18 7.77
C VAL A 160 1.76 22.12 8.73
N MET A 161 1.07 21.56 9.74
CA MET A 161 0.38 22.36 10.76
C MET A 161 1.35 23.19 11.59
N LEU A 162 2.48 22.59 12.00
CA LEU A 162 3.51 23.28 12.80
C LEU A 162 4.11 24.47 12.06
N VAL A 163 4.39 24.29 10.75
CA VAL A 163 4.90 25.40 9.91
C VAL A 163 3.91 26.55 9.86
N GLY A 164 2.62 26.27 9.70
CA GLY A 164 1.58 27.31 9.74
C GLY A 164 1.58 28.09 11.06
N ILE A 165 1.73 27.40 12.20
CA ILE A 165 1.80 28.02 13.52
C ILE A 165 3.10 28.83 13.68
N ALA A 166 4.23 28.28 13.24
CA ALA A 166 5.53 28.95 13.33
C ALA A 166 5.59 30.23 12.53
N VAL A 167 5.06 30.22 11.31
CA VAL A 167 4.96 31.43 10.47
C VAL A 167 4.02 32.46 11.10
N ASN A 168 2.86 32.05 11.61
CA ASN A 168 1.94 32.96 12.30
C ASN A 168 2.60 33.63 13.50
N ASN A 169 3.36 32.89 14.32
CA ASN A 169 4.11 33.46 15.44
C ASN A 169 5.24 34.40 14.96
N GLY A 170 5.88 34.08 13.84
CA GLY A 170 6.89 34.93 13.21
C GLY A 170 6.33 36.27 12.76
N ILE A 171 5.13 36.29 12.19
CA ILE A 171 4.44 37.52 11.77
C ILE A 171 4.13 38.45 12.96
N VAL A 172 3.77 37.88 14.10
CA VAL A 172 3.43 38.67 15.31
C VAL A 172 4.68 39.30 15.94
N LEU A 173 5.85 38.74 15.68
CA LEU A 173 7.13 39.17 16.27
C LEU A 173 7.79 40.32 15.48
N VAL A 174 7.44 40.50 14.23
CA VAL A 174 7.95 41.53 13.30
C VAL A 174 6.94 42.67 13.19
#